data_fd386db4ccbba833378745e1c4207190
#
_entry.id   fd386db4ccbba833378745e1c4207190
#
_cell.length_a   1.000
_cell.length_b   1.000
_cell.length_c   1.000
_cell.angle_alpha   90.00
_cell.angle_beta   90.00
_cell.angle_gamma   90.00
#
_symmetry.space_group_name_H-M   'P 1'
#
loop_
_entity.id
_entity.type
_entity.pdbx_description
1 polymer ?
#
loop_
_entity_poly.entity_id
_entity_poly.type
_entity_poly.pdbx_seq_one_letter_code
_entity_poly.pdbx_strand_id
1 'polypeptide(L)'
;LVRSPISEAPFTVVPVLGLLGAISGAIGAAGIAAGVGAAEAIARSRRSAAIIGGAALGGLAIGVIAQVAMRWTLRALFGLELAQIGGPVEGLILGAGAGLGYAATTRRPGGGGMAAPAGSARARTIIVVGVCTALAGAILSITGHPMVGGLINEIAQASSGSQMTLTPLGDLYDEPSFGGGTQVLLAMFESGLFGAGFAAGFTRRPRH
;
A
#
# COMPACT_ATOMS: atom_id res chain seq x y z
N LEU A 1 -36.41 -21.02 -16.72
CA LEU A 1 -35.68 -20.22 -15.74
C LEU A 1 -34.60 -21.09 -15.12
N VAL A 2 -33.43 -21.15 -15.77
CA VAL A 2 -32.24 -21.82 -15.23
C VAL A 2 -31.62 -20.83 -14.26
N ARG A 3 -31.69 -21.10 -12.95
CA ARG A 3 -30.96 -20.41 -11.94
C ARG A 3 -29.47 -20.72 -12.16
N SER A 4 -28.67 -19.73 -12.56
CA SER A 4 -27.23 -19.84 -12.65
C SER A 4 -26.64 -20.10 -11.25
N PRO A 5 -25.69 -21.03 -11.09
CA PRO A 5 -25.09 -21.35 -9.80
C PRO A 5 -24.00 -20.31 -9.42
N ILE A 6 -24.40 -19.05 -9.19
CA ILE A 6 -23.48 -17.95 -8.89
C ILE A 6 -23.37 -17.68 -7.38
N SER A 7 -24.02 -18.48 -6.53
CA SER A 7 -24.09 -18.19 -5.09
C SER A 7 -22.85 -18.59 -4.26
N GLU A 8 -21.89 -19.32 -4.82
CA GLU A 8 -20.71 -19.78 -4.05
C GLU A 8 -19.38 -19.05 -4.38
N ALA A 9 -19.34 -18.28 -5.46
CA ALA A 9 -18.14 -17.54 -5.89
C ALA A 9 -17.63 -16.49 -4.89
N PRO A 10 -18.45 -15.73 -4.14
CA PRO A 10 -17.95 -14.67 -3.27
C PRO A 10 -17.12 -15.15 -2.10
N PHE A 11 -17.38 -16.35 -1.56
CA PHE A 11 -16.67 -16.86 -0.39
C PHE A 11 -15.23 -17.32 -0.68
N THR A 12 -14.89 -17.66 -1.91
CA THR A 12 -13.54 -18.07 -2.31
C THR A 12 -12.71 -16.89 -2.81
N VAL A 13 -13.32 -15.87 -3.42
CA VAL A 13 -12.64 -14.69 -3.96
C VAL A 13 -12.05 -13.82 -2.86
N VAL A 14 -12.78 -13.57 -1.79
CA VAL A 14 -12.33 -12.72 -0.68
C VAL A 14 -11.03 -13.22 -0.03
N PRO A 15 -10.92 -14.51 0.39
CA PRO A 15 -9.67 -15.01 0.96
C PRO A 15 -8.51 -15.04 -0.04
N VAL A 16 -8.75 -15.30 -1.32
CA VAL A 16 -7.71 -15.26 -2.35
C VAL A 16 -7.18 -13.84 -2.55
N LEU A 17 -8.05 -12.85 -2.68
CA LEU A 17 -7.66 -11.44 -2.78
C LEU A 17 -6.96 -10.97 -1.51
N GLY A 18 -7.45 -11.40 -0.33
CA GLY A 18 -6.81 -11.11 0.95
C GLY A 18 -5.40 -11.69 1.04
N LEU A 19 -5.19 -12.92 0.59
CA LEU A 19 -3.87 -13.55 0.56
C LEU A 19 -2.93 -12.86 -0.42
N LEU A 20 -3.38 -12.55 -1.63
CA LEU A 20 -2.60 -11.80 -2.61
C LEU A 20 -2.21 -10.42 -2.09
N GLY A 21 -3.16 -9.70 -1.47
CA GLY A 21 -2.90 -8.41 -0.83
C GLY A 21 -1.90 -8.52 0.32
N ALA A 22 -1.99 -9.57 1.14
CA ALA A 22 -1.05 -9.81 2.22
C ALA A 22 0.37 -10.09 1.71
N ILE A 23 0.52 -10.92 0.69
CA ILE A 23 1.83 -11.23 0.08
C ILE A 23 2.42 -9.97 -0.57
N SER A 24 1.65 -9.26 -1.38
CA SER A 24 2.10 -8.03 -2.05
C SER A 24 2.47 -6.95 -1.03
N GLY A 25 1.63 -6.79 0.00
CA GLY A 25 1.89 -5.86 1.10
C GLY A 25 3.15 -6.21 1.90
N ALA A 26 3.40 -7.50 2.16
CA ALA A 26 4.61 -7.94 2.84
C ALA A 26 5.87 -7.65 2.03
N ILE A 27 5.85 -7.88 0.71
CA ILE A 27 6.96 -7.57 -0.20
C ILE A 27 7.22 -6.06 -0.24
N GLY A 28 6.16 -5.25 -0.38
CA GLY A 28 6.25 -3.79 -0.35
C GLY A 28 6.83 -3.27 0.97
N ALA A 29 6.33 -3.79 2.08
CA ALA A 29 6.81 -3.44 3.42
C ALA A 29 8.28 -3.82 3.64
N ALA A 30 8.73 -4.96 3.11
CA ALA A 30 10.13 -5.40 3.20
C ALA A 30 11.07 -4.43 2.45
N GLY A 31 10.68 -3.93 1.27
CA GLY A 31 11.45 -2.94 0.53
C GLY A 31 11.58 -1.63 1.29
N ILE A 32 10.49 -1.10 1.84
CA ILE A 32 10.50 0.11 2.65
C ILE A 32 11.35 -0.09 3.91
N ALA A 33 11.21 -1.25 4.60
CA ALA A 33 11.99 -1.59 5.77
C ALA A 33 13.50 -1.65 5.49
N ALA A 34 13.89 -2.26 4.37
CA ALA A 34 15.27 -2.31 3.93
C ALA A 34 15.83 -0.90 3.66
N GLY A 35 15.04 -0.05 2.98
CA GLY A 35 15.41 1.35 2.73
C GLY A 35 15.58 2.17 4.01
N VAL A 36 14.66 2.03 4.97
CA VAL A 36 14.76 2.67 6.29
C VAL A 36 15.98 2.16 7.05
N GLY A 37 16.18 0.84 7.10
CA GLY A 37 17.32 0.23 7.80
C GLY A 37 18.66 0.67 7.21
N ALA A 38 18.79 0.71 5.89
CA ALA A 38 19.97 1.22 5.21
C ALA A 38 20.22 2.70 5.55
N ALA A 39 19.15 3.51 5.51
CA ALA A 39 19.26 4.92 5.87
C ALA A 39 19.69 5.12 7.33
N GLU A 40 19.17 4.35 8.26
CA GLU A 40 19.56 4.41 9.67
C GLU A 40 21.02 3.99 9.90
N ALA A 41 21.51 3.01 9.12
CA ALA A 41 22.90 2.55 9.21
C ALA A 41 23.91 3.61 8.70
N ILE A 42 23.52 4.41 7.70
CA ILE A 42 24.43 5.34 7.02
C ILE A 42 24.33 6.75 7.59
N ALA A 43 23.15 7.21 7.97
CA ALA A 43 22.89 8.62 8.30
C ALA A 43 23.22 8.95 9.76
N ARG A 44 24.30 9.71 9.95
CA ARG A 44 24.70 10.23 11.28
C ARG A 44 24.13 11.62 11.60
N SER A 45 23.99 12.52 10.61
CA SER A 45 23.63 13.92 10.86
C SER A 45 22.23 14.35 10.38
N ARG A 46 21.70 13.80 9.30
CA ARG A 46 20.38 14.14 8.74
C ARG A 46 19.42 12.96 8.77
N ARG A 47 19.29 12.32 9.91
CA ARG A 47 18.56 11.06 10.10
C ARG A 47 17.13 11.10 9.53
N SER A 48 16.36 12.15 9.78
CA SER A 48 14.94 12.20 9.33
C SER A 48 14.85 12.24 7.80
N ALA A 49 15.65 13.07 7.13
CA ALA A 49 15.66 13.14 5.67
C ALA A 49 16.16 11.82 5.04
N ALA A 50 17.18 11.20 5.65
CA ALA A 50 17.68 9.91 5.19
C ALA A 50 16.66 8.79 5.33
N ILE A 51 15.89 8.74 6.43
CA ILE A 51 14.81 7.76 6.63
C ILE A 51 13.72 7.94 5.57
N ILE A 52 13.29 9.18 5.32
CA ILE A 52 12.27 9.46 4.30
C ILE A 52 12.77 9.05 2.91
N GLY A 53 13.99 9.48 2.55
CA GLY A 53 14.61 9.16 1.28
C GLY A 53 14.86 7.66 1.11
N GLY A 54 15.37 6.99 2.14
CA GLY A 54 15.58 5.54 2.13
C GLY A 54 14.29 4.75 1.98
N ALA A 55 13.24 5.12 2.73
CA ALA A 55 11.92 4.52 2.61
C ALA A 55 11.32 4.71 1.21
N ALA A 56 11.45 5.93 0.65
CA ALA A 56 10.99 6.25 -0.69
C ALA A 56 11.72 5.43 -1.77
N LEU A 57 13.05 5.35 -1.68
CA LEU A 57 13.86 4.55 -2.60
C LEU A 57 13.61 3.05 -2.45
N GLY A 58 13.43 2.55 -1.24
CA GLY A 58 13.04 1.17 -0.99
C GLY A 58 11.68 0.82 -1.59
N GLY A 59 10.70 1.71 -1.43
CA GLY A 59 9.39 1.59 -2.06
C GLY A 59 9.47 1.65 -3.59
N LEU A 60 10.23 2.60 -4.14
CA LEU A 60 10.49 2.73 -5.58
C LEU A 60 11.07 1.43 -6.16
N ALA A 61 12.12 0.89 -5.54
CA ALA A 61 12.79 -0.31 -6.01
C ALA A 61 11.84 -1.52 -6.08
N ILE A 62 11.06 -1.74 -5.03
CA ILE A 62 10.04 -2.80 -5.02
C ILE A 62 8.92 -2.51 -6.02
N GLY A 63 8.50 -1.26 -6.16
CA GLY A 63 7.51 -0.85 -7.16
C GLY A 63 7.96 -1.18 -8.59
N VAL A 64 9.23 -0.91 -8.93
CA VAL A 64 9.82 -1.28 -10.23
C VAL A 64 9.81 -2.81 -10.41
N ILE A 65 10.26 -3.56 -9.40
CA ILE A 65 10.29 -5.03 -9.46
C ILE A 65 8.87 -5.59 -9.64
N ALA A 66 7.91 -5.09 -8.86
CA ALA A 66 6.52 -5.51 -8.94
C ALA A 66 5.91 -5.21 -10.32
N GLN A 67 6.17 -4.02 -10.87
CA GLN A 67 5.69 -3.63 -12.20
C GLN A 67 6.27 -4.55 -13.30
N VAL A 68 7.57 -4.81 -13.27
CA VAL A 68 8.22 -5.68 -14.24
C VAL A 68 7.67 -7.11 -14.15
N ALA A 69 7.56 -7.64 -12.93
CA ALA A 69 7.02 -8.98 -12.68
C ALA A 69 5.56 -9.10 -13.16
N MET A 70 4.72 -8.09 -12.86
CA MET A 70 3.32 -8.09 -13.26
C MET A 70 3.18 -8.02 -14.78
N ARG A 71 3.91 -7.12 -15.45
CA ARG A 71 3.91 -7.03 -16.91
C ARG A 71 4.32 -8.33 -17.56
N TRP A 72 5.38 -8.96 -17.06
CA TRP A 72 5.86 -10.23 -17.58
C TRP A 72 4.83 -11.35 -17.39
N THR A 73 4.21 -11.43 -16.21
CA THR A 73 3.18 -12.42 -15.89
C THR A 73 1.93 -12.26 -16.77
N LEU A 74 1.43 -11.02 -16.92
CA LEU A 74 0.25 -10.76 -17.75
C LEU A 74 0.51 -11.07 -19.22
N ARG A 75 1.68 -10.71 -19.74
CA ARG A 75 2.08 -11.07 -21.11
C ARG A 75 2.19 -12.58 -21.29
N ALA A 76 2.84 -13.29 -20.35
CA ALA A 76 3.07 -14.72 -20.45
C ALA A 76 1.80 -15.57 -20.31
N LEU A 77 0.87 -15.17 -19.41
CA LEU A 77 -0.32 -15.96 -19.11
C LEU A 77 -1.53 -15.57 -19.96
N PHE A 78 -1.67 -14.29 -20.31
CA PHE A 78 -2.88 -13.75 -20.92
C PHE A 78 -2.64 -13.06 -22.27
N GLY A 79 -1.36 -12.87 -22.67
CA GLY A 79 -1.02 -12.10 -23.87
C GLY A 79 -1.42 -10.61 -23.77
N LEU A 80 -1.72 -10.11 -22.55
CA LEU A 80 -2.20 -8.75 -22.33
C LEU A 80 -1.03 -7.80 -22.07
N GLU A 81 -1.05 -6.67 -22.77
CA GLU A 81 -0.18 -5.52 -22.50
C GLU A 81 -1.01 -4.41 -21.89
N LEU A 82 -1.01 -4.32 -20.56
CA LEU A 82 -1.65 -3.20 -19.87
C LEU A 82 -0.66 -2.03 -19.79
N ALA A 83 -1.07 -0.89 -20.34
CA ALA A 83 -0.22 0.31 -20.42
C ALA A 83 0.02 0.97 -19.04
N GLN A 84 -0.94 0.86 -18.13
CA GLN A 84 -0.93 1.52 -16.82
C GLN A 84 -0.98 0.49 -15.69
N ILE A 85 0.14 -0.21 -15.48
CA ILE A 85 0.32 -0.97 -14.24
C ILE A 85 1.12 -0.08 -13.30
N GLY A 86 0.53 0.27 -12.15
CA GLY A 86 1.20 1.01 -11.10
C GLY A 86 2.47 0.30 -10.61
N GLY A 87 3.34 1.03 -9.95
CA GLY A 87 4.56 0.44 -9.41
C GLY A 87 5.55 1.47 -8.85
N PRO A 88 6.42 2.07 -9.68
CA PRO A 88 7.52 2.91 -9.18
C PRO A 88 7.04 4.16 -8.43
N VAL A 89 6.08 4.87 -8.98
CA VAL A 89 5.56 6.13 -8.43
C VAL A 89 4.79 5.86 -7.13
N GLU A 90 3.93 4.85 -7.15
CA GLU A 90 3.16 4.42 -6.00
C GLU A 90 4.08 3.95 -4.87
N GLY A 91 5.06 3.12 -5.19
CA GLY A 91 6.04 2.65 -4.23
C GLY A 91 6.86 3.80 -3.62
N LEU A 92 7.29 4.77 -4.43
CA LEU A 92 8.02 5.94 -3.98
C LEU A 92 7.19 6.80 -3.02
N ILE A 93 5.94 7.12 -3.39
CA ILE A 93 5.07 8.00 -2.61
C ILE A 93 4.62 7.32 -1.31
N LEU A 94 4.23 6.04 -1.36
CA LEU A 94 3.89 5.27 -0.16
C LEU A 94 5.10 5.08 0.76
N GLY A 95 6.28 4.81 0.19
CA GLY A 95 7.53 4.73 0.93
C GLY A 95 7.89 6.05 1.60
N ALA A 96 7.75 7.17 0.89
CA ALA A 96 7.96 8.51 1.46
C ALA A 96 6.99 8.80 2.61
N GLY A 97 5.70 8.47 2.45
CA GLY A 97 4.68 8.60 3.50
C GLY A 97 5.01 7.77 4.75
N ALA A 98 5.39 6.51 4.56
CA ALA A 98 5.80 5.63 5.65
C ALA A 98 7.07 6.15 6.36
N GLY A 99 8.06 6.57 5.59
CA GLY A 99 9.30 7.15 6.10
C GLY A 99 9.06 8.45 6.86
N LEU A 100 8.16 9.31 6.38
CA LEU A 100 7.78 10.57 7.05
C LEU A 100 7.13 10.28 8.41
N GLY A 101 6.13 9.41 8.45
CA GLY A 101 5.45 9.04 9.69
C GLY A 101 6.40 8.40 10.70
N TYR A 102 7.28 7.52 10.26
CA TYR A 102 8.28 6.89 11.10
C TYR A 102 9.32 7.90 11.62
N ALA A 103 9.86 8.75 10.75
CA ALA A 103 10.82 9.79 11.14
C ALA A 103 10.22 10.80 12.13
N ALA A 104 8.94 11.18 11.95
CA ALA A 104 8.25 12.11 12.83
C ALA A 104 8.08 11.58 14.26
N THR A 105 7.82 10.27 14.40
CA THR A 105 7.55 9.63 15.70
C THR A 105 8.79 9.10 16.40
N THR A 106 9.89 8.90 15.68
CA THR A 106 11.14 8.35 16.22
C THR A 106 12.22 9.42 16.41
N ARG A 107 11.87 10.71 16.32
CA ARG A 107 12.78 11.82 16.66
C ARG A 107 13.21 11.71 18.12
N ARG A 108 14.53 11.74 18.36
CA ARG A 108 15.10 11.83 19.70
C ARG A 108 15.56 13.23 20.01
N PRO A 109 15.16 13.79 21.16
CA PRO A 109 15.91 14.87 21.78
C PRO A 109 17.12 14.24 22.50
N GLY A 110 18.34 14.46 21.99
CA GLY A 110 19.59 14.09 22.68
C GLY A 110 20.07 12.66 22.44
N GLY A 111 21.22 12.56 21.79
CA GLY A 111 21.87 11.36 21.31
C GLY A 111 21.97 10.17 22.25
N GLY A 112 21.74 9.02 21.71
CA GLY A 112 21.98 7.72 22.34
C GLY A 112 21.08 6.65 21.73
N GLY A 113 21.71 5.60 21.22
CA GLY A 113 21.23 4.29 20.83
C GLY A 113 19.79 4.13 20.26
N MET A 114 19.61 3.33 19.26
CA MET A 114 18.33 2.97 18.66
C MET A 114 17.47 2.16 19.64
N ALA A 115 16.47 2.75 20.26
CA ALA A 115 15.42 1.99 20.92
C ALA A 115 14.18 2.02 20.04
N ALA A 116 13.76 0.85 19.52
CA ALA A 116 12.47 0.73 18.86
C ALA A 116 11.37 1.23 19.82
N PRO A 117 10.38 2.01 19.31
CA PRO A 117 9.32 2.52 20.16
C PRO A 117 8.57 1.35 20.81
N ALA A 118 8.19 1.50 22.10
CA ALA A 118 7.49 0.51 22.88
C ALA A 118 6.22 1.12 23.52
N GLY A 119 5.27 0.29 23.92
CA GLY A 119 4.05 0.73 24.58
C GLY A 119 3.27 1.78 23.77
N SER A 120 2.90 2.88 24.41
CA SER A 120 2.15 3.98 23.80
C SER A 120 2.91 4.66 22.64
N ALA A 121 4.24 4.76 22.71
CA ALA A 121 5.04 5.30 21.63
C ALA A 121 4.96 4.44 20.37
N ARG A 122 4.89 3.11 20.51
CA ARG A 122 4.67 2.20 19.39
C ARG A 122 3.30 2.40 18.78
N ALA A 123 2.25 2.46 19.58
CA ALA A 123 0.89 2.71 19.10
C ALA A 123 0.81 4.04 18.33
N ARG A 124 1.41 5.10 18.88
CA ARG A 124 1.52 6.39 18.21
C ARG A 124 2.25 6.28 16.86
N THR A 125 3.34 5.54 16.79
CA THR A 125 4.08 5.33 15.52
C THR A 125 3.21 4.63 14.50
N ILE A 126 2.49 3.58 14.88
CA ILE A 126 1.59 2.84 13.98
C ILE A 126 0.50 3.78 13.43
N ILE A 127 -0.13 4.57 14.28
CA ILE A 127 -1.19 5.50 13.88
C ILE A 127 -0.64 6.58 12.93
N VAL A 128 0.47 7.23 13.31
CA VAL A 128 1.03 8.33 12.50
C VAL A 128 1.53 7.84 11.15
N VAL A 129 2.19 6.68 11.10
CA VAL A 129 2.60 6.07 9.83
C VAL A 129 1.38 5.72 8.99
N GLY A 130 0.34 5.11 9.58
CA GLY A 130 -0.92 4.82 8.90
C GLY A 130 -1.58 6.08 8.31
N VAL A 131 -1.63 7.17 9.07
CA VAL A 131 -2.18 8.45 8.57
C VAL A 131 -1.32 9.04 7.44
N CYS A 132 0.01 9.04 7.58
CA CYS A 132 0.90 9.56 6.52
C CYS A 132 0.77 8.76 5.23
N THR A 133 0.67 7.43 5.32
CA THR A 133 0.46 6.59 4.13
C THR A 133 -0.95 6.71 3.57
N ALA A 134 -1.98 6.90 4.41
CA ALA A 134 -3.34 7.20 3.94
C ALA A 134 -3.38 8.48 3.11
N LEU A 135 -2.73 9.54 3.57
CA LEU A 135 -2.60 10.79 2.81
C LEU A 135 -1.81 10.59 1.51
N ALA A 136 -0.76 9.78 1.54
CA ALA A 136 -0.01 9.41 0.33
C ALA A 136 -0.91 8.68 -0.68
N GLY A 137 -1.75 7.75 -0.23
CA GLY A 137 -2.74 7.07 -1.07
C GLY A 137 -3.81 8.00 -1.65
N ALA A 138 -4.28 8.98 -0.86
CA ALA A 138 -5.19 10.02 -1.37
C ALA A 138 -4.54 10.82 -2.51
N ILE A 139 -3.30 11.26 -2.33
CA ILE A 139 -2.55 12.00 -3.36
C ILE A 139 -2.42 11.15 -4.64
N LEU A 140 -2.05 9.88 -4.51
CA LEU A 140 -1.96 8.96 -5.64
C LEU A 140 -3.28 8.84 -6.38
N SER A 141 -4.39 8.61 -5.66
CA SER A 141 -5.71 8.49 -6.25
C SER A 141 -6.14 9.77 -7.00
N ILE A 142 -5.92 10.95 -6.40
CA ILE A 142 -6.26 12.24 -7.02
C ILE A 142 -5.39 12.51 -8.26
N THR A 143 -4.16 12.04 -8.29
CA THR A 143 -3.24 12.21 -9.43
C THR A 143 -3.40 11.16 -10.52
N GLY A 144 -4.44 10.32 -10.45
CA GLY A 144 -4.75 9.32 -11.47
C GLY A 144 -3.92 8.04 -11.39
N HIS A 145 -3.34 7.77 -10.22
CA HIS A 145 -2.65 6.52 -9.92
C HIS A 145 -3.57 5.62 -9.05
N PRO A 146 -4.46 4.81 -9.66
CA PRO A 146 -5.40 4.01 -8.90
C PRO A 146 -4.66 2.96 -8.07
N MET A 147 -5.08 2.84 -6.81
CA MET A 147 -4.67 1.75 -5.93
C MET A 147 -5.42 0.46 -6.32
N VAL A 148 -5.23 -0.61 -5.56
CA VAL A 148 -5.78 -1.95 -5.90
C VAL A 148 -7.28 -1.93 -6.19
N GLY A 149 -8.07 -1.22 -5.39
CA GLY A 149 -9.51 -1.10 -5.61
C GLY A 149 -9.87 -0.40 -6.93
N GLY A 150 -9.16 0.68 -7.26
CA GLY A 150 -9.33 1.39 -8.53
C GLY A 150 -8.94 0.51 -9.73
N LEU A 151 -7.84 -0.23 -9.62
CA LEU A 151 -7.40 -1.16 -10.66
C LEU A 151 -8.41 -2.31 -10.89
N ILE A 152 -8.99 -2.86 -9.82
CA ILE A 152 -10.04 -3.87 -9.93
C ILE A 152 -11.27 -3.31 -10.67
N ASN A 153 -11.65 -2.06 -10.39
CA ASN A 153 -12.75 -1.41 -11.10
C ASN A 153 -12.45 -1.20 -12.58
N GLU A 154 -11.23 -0.77 -12.95
CA GLU A 154 -10.81 -0.64 -14.35
C GLU A 154 -10.82 -1.98 -15.09
N ILE A 155 -10.32 -3.04 -14.46
CA ILE A 155 -10.34 -4.40 -15.03
C ILE A 155 -11.78 -4.88 -15.21
N ALA A 156 -12.65 -4.64 -14.22
CA ALA A 156 -14.06 -5.01 -14.30
C ALA A 156 -14.78 -4.29 -15.44
N GLN A 157 -14.50 -3.01 -15.67
CA GLN A 157 -15.05 -2.22 -16.77
C GLN A 157 -14.49 -2.64 -18.14
N ALA A 158 -13.21 -3.01 -18.21
CA ALA A 158 -12.59 -3.47 -19.45
C ALA A 158 -13.02 -4.88 -19.87
N SER A 159 -13.51 -5.68 -18.93
CA SER A 159 -13.97 -7.06 -19.19
C SER A 159 -15.44 -7.07 -19.58
N SER A 160 -15.73 -7.09 -20.86
CA SER A 160 -17.10 -7.24 -21.40
C SER A 160 -17.72 -8.55 -20.89
N GLY A 161 -18.72 -8.43 -20.00
CA GLY A 161 -19.37 -9.57 -19.35
C GLY A 161 -19.01 -9.81 -17.88
N SER A 162 -18.12 -9.03 -17.30
CA SER A 162 -17.88 -9.05 -15.86
C SER A 162 -19.11 -8.54 -15.10
N GLN A 163 -19.61 -9.38 -14.19
CA GLN A 163 -20.65 -8.97 -13.24
C GLN A 163 -20.05 -8.40 -11.93
N MET A 164 -18.74 -8.20 -11.88
CA MET A 164 -18.11 -7.52 -10.77
C MET A 164 -18.40 -6.03 -10.87
N THR A 165 -19.20 -5.51 -9.96
CA THR A 165 -19.42 -4.07 -9.80
C THR A 165 -19.02 -3.66 -8.40
N LEU A 166 -18.32 -2.54 -8.28
CA LEU A 166 -18.02 -1.88 -6.99
C LEU A 166 -19.10 -0.83 -6.65
N THR A 167 -20.21 -0.81 -7.38
CA THR A 167 -21.35 0.08 -7.15
C THR A 167 -21.83 0.08 -5.69
N PRO A 168 -21.93 -1.08 -4.99
CA PRO A 168 -22.32 -1.08 -3.57
C PRO A 168 -21.40 -0.26 -2.65
N LEU A 169 -20.16 -0.02 -3.04
CA LEU A 169 -19.26 0.87 -2.30
C LEU A 169 -19.56 2.35 -2.59
N GLY A 170 -19.99 2.68 -3.81
CA GLY A 170 -20.46 4.02 -4.17
C GLY A 170 -21.74 4.38 -3.43
N ASP A 171 -22.67 3.46 -3.31
CA ASP A 171 -23.95 3.65 -2.60
C ASP A 171 -23.76 4.03 -1.11
N LEU A 172 -22.65 3.62 -0.48
CA LEU A 172 -22.30 4.01 0.88
C LEU A 172 -21.99 5.52 1.02
N TYR A 173 -21.69 6.19 -0.09
CA TYR A 173 -21.29 7.60 -0.16
C TYR A 173 -22.20 8.44 -1.05
N ASP A 174 -23.43 7.96 -1.32
CA ASP A 174 -24.40 8.60 -2.24
C ASP A 174 -23.83 8.88 -3.64
N GLU A 175 -22.85 8.10 -4.08
CA GLU A 175 -22.32 8.16 -5.44
C GLU A 175 -23.05 7.12 -6.32
N PRO A 176 -23.57 7.51 -7.50
CA PRO A 176 -24.36 6.59 -8.37
C PRO A 176 -23.52 5.48 -9.01
N SER A 177 -22.21 5.51 -8.80
CA SER A 177 -21.24 4.51 -9.26
C SER A 177 -20.00 4.57 -8.38
N PHE A 178 -18.97 3.77 -8.71
CA PHE A 178 -17.65 3.86 -8.07
C PHE A 178 -16.96 5.17 -8.51
N GLY A 179 -17.33 6.28 -7.85
CA GLY A 179 -16.90 7.62 -8.18
C GLY A 179 -15.54 8.01 -7.58
N GLY A 180 -15.10 9.24 -7.89
CA GLY A 180 -13.80 9.74 -7.46
C GLY A 180 -13.66 9.84 -5.95
N GLY A 181 -14.71 10.18 -5.22
CA GLY A 181 -14.70 10.24 -3.75
C GLY A 181 -14.50 8.86 -3.13
N THR A 182 -15.26 7.86 -3.61
CA THR A 182 -15.14 6.46 -3.18
C THR A 182 -13.72 5.92 -3.47
N GLN A 183 -13.15 6.24 -4.64
CA GLN A 183 -11.77 5.84 -5.00
C GLN A 183 -10.73 6.41 -4.04
N VAL A 184 -10.82 7.71 -3.72
CA VAL A 184 -9.89 8.36 -2.79
C VAL A 184 -10.00 7.75 -1.39
N LEU A 185 -11.23 7.56 -0.88
CA LEU A 185 -11.43 6.97 0.44
C LEU A 185 -10.92 5.53 0.53
N LEU A 186 -11.16 4.73 -0.52
CA LEU A 186 -10.64 3.36 -0.57
C LEU A 186 -9.11 3.35 -0.63
N ALA A 187 -8.51 4.22 -1.45
CA ALA A 187 -7.05 4.36 -1.53
C ALA A 187 -6.44 4.80 -0.19
N MET A 188 -7.09 5.70 0.54
CA MET A 188 -6.67 6.09 1.89
C MET A 188 -6.74 4.91 2.86
N PHE A 189 -7.80 4.14 2.81
CA PHE A 189 -7.98 2.98 3.67
C PHE A 189 -6.94 1.89 3.39
N GLU A 190 -6.75 1.52 2.12
CA GLU A 190 -5.77 0.52 1.70
C GLU A 190 -4.35 0.92 2.10
N SER A 191 -3.94 2.14 1.76
CA SER A 191 -2.59 2.63 2.08
C SER A 191 -2.39 2.90 3.56
N GLY A 192 -3.43 3.32 4.28
CA GLY A 192 -3.41 3.49 5.73
C GLY A 192 -3.20 2.18 6.47
N LEU A 193 -3.94 1.13 6.08
CA LEU A 193 -3.75 -0.22 6.62
C LEU A 193 -2.36 -0.78 6.30
N PHE A 194 -1.87 -0.56 5.07
CA PHE A 194 -0.52 -0.94 4.67
C PHE A 194 0.53 -0.29 5.57
N GLY A 195 0.46 1.04 5.76
CA GLY A 195 1.41 1.77 6.59
C GLY A 195 1.34 1.40 8.08
N ALA A 196 0.14 1.19 8.60
CA ALA A 196 -0.05 0.73 9.97
C ALA A 196 0.54 -0.69 10.17
N GLY A 197 0.30 -1.59 9.22
CA GLY A 197 0.86 -2.95 9.21
C GLY A 197 2.38 -2.95 9.11
N PHE A 198 2.95 -2.12 8.21
CA PHE A 198 4.38 -1.90 8.11
C PHE A 198 4.97 -1.45 9.45
N ALA A 199 4.42 -0.39 10.06
CA ALA A 199 4.93 0.14 11.32
C ALA A 199 4.79 -0.87 12.47
N ALA A 200 3.70 -1.62 12.51
CA ALA A 200 3.47 -2.67 13.50
C ALA A 200 4.50 -3.80 13.40
N GLY A 201 4.83 -4.21 12.17
CA GLY A 201 5.86 -5.21 11.91
C GLY A 201 7.27 -4.69 12.20
N PHE A 202 7.61 -3.53 11.66
CA PHE A 202 8.94 -2.94 11.77
C PHE A 202 9.34 -2.55 13.19
N THR A 203 8.35 -2.16 14.02
CA THR A 203 8.57 -1.82 15.44
C THR A 203 8.43 -3.00 16.40
N ARG A 204 8.22 -4.22 15.89
CA ARG A 204 8.11 -5.42 16.72
C ARG A 204 9.47 -5.82 17.25
N ARG A 205 9.61 -5.91 18.57
CA ARG A 205 10.82 -6.44 19.19
C ARG A 205 10.75 -7.97 19.22
N PRO A 206 11.86 -8.68 18.93
CA PRO A 206 11.94 -10.10 19.25
C PRO A 206 11.72 -10.29 20.76
N ARG A 207 10.91 -11.28 21.13
CA ARG A 207 10.84 -11.74 22.53
C ARG A 207 12.03 -12.69 22.71
N HIS A 208 13.01 -12.27 23.48
CA HIS A 208 14.05 -13.16 24.00
C HIS A 208 13.59 -13.69 25.34
#